data_915e25c5b7e60f18cf227155485568d2
#
_entry.id   915e25c5b7e60f18cf227155485568d2
#
_cell.length_a   1.000
_cell.length_b   1.000
_cell.length_c   1.000
_cell.angle_alpha   90.00
_cell.angle_beta   90.00
_cell.angle_gamma   90.00
#
_symmetry.space_group_name_H-M   'P 1'
#
loop_
_entity.id
_entity.type
_entity.pdbx_description
1 polymer ?
#
loop_
_entity_poly.entity_id
_entity_poly.type
_entity_poly.pdbx_seq_one_letter_code
_entity_poly.pdbx_strand_id
1 'polypeptide(L)'
;MTRLLLAGTGLIGHRHLAHIDAHPRLHLAGIIDPDPERRAHGAAPGFASLGDVDVDADGLVIATPTETHAPLAIEAMERGLDVLVEKPLAETVEVARSIVAAETRTGRKVLVGHHRRHHPRVVKLHEVLTSGRIGQPVGASLMWYMRKPDEYFDIPWRAGMNGAPVKQNLIHDVDMLCWLFGDVDDVVGLGGNPVRRKPRTEHGGAVLRFASGVIVTIGFSDTTPTPWGFEAGTGESPAIPKTAQDSLHIACTQGAIEFPSLRVWSGADHWNEEPVSSETPVEEGVPLIRQLEHFSEVISGITPPQVSAKDGLRALDVTLRIEAATMPPAINA
;
A
#
# COMPACT_ATOMS: atom_id res chain seq x y z
N MET A 1 9.92 23.13 10.51
CA MET A 1 8.76 23.00 9.58
C MET A 1 9.31 22.44 8.27
N THR A 2 8.82 21.31 7.83
CA THR A 2 9.31 20.63 6.62
C THR A 2 8.58 21.18 5.39
N ARG A 3 9.33 21.62 4.39
CA ARG A 3 8.81 22.22 3.15
C ARG A 3 8.67 21.14 2.09
N LEU A 4 7.45 20.86 1.67
CA LEU A 4 7.13 19.81 0.73
C LEU A 4 6.61 20.37 -0.60
N LEU A 5 7.15 19.88 -1.70
CA LEU A 5 6.54 19.99 -3.01
C LEU A 5 5.54 18.84 -3.18
N LEU A 6 4.48 19.08 -3.93
CA LEU A 6 3.50 18.06 -4.33
C LEU A 6 3.44 17.98 -5.85
N ALA A 7 3.77 16.84 -6.42
CA ALA A 7 3.59 16.56 -7.85
C ALA A 7 2.31 15.73 -8.07
N GLY A 8 1.41 16.27 -8.88
CA GLY A 8 0.11 15.69 -9.21
C GLY A 8 -0.97 15.98 -8.17
N THR A 9 -2.09 16.52 -8.64
CA THR A 9 -3.27 16.85 -7.83
C THR A 9 -4.50 16.04 -8.25
N GLY A 10 -4.29 14.75 -8.59
CA GLY A 10 -5.35 13.77 -8.74
C GLY A 10 -6.00 13.42 -7.39
N LEU A 11 -6.79 12.35 -7.36
CA LEU A 11 -7.54 11.93 -6.17
C LEU A 11 -6.65 11.79 -4.91
N ILE A 12 -5.52 11.10 -5.01
CA ILE A 12 -4.62 10.90 -3.88
C ILE A 12 -3.79 12.16 -3.59
N GLY A 13 -3.40 12.91 -4.63
CA GLY A 13 -2.71 14.18 -4.46
C GLY A 13 -3.53 15.20 -3.68
N HIS A 14 -4.84 15.31 -3.94
CA HIS A 14 -5.73 16.16 -3.13
C HIS A 14 -5.80 15.74 -1.66
N ARG A 15 -5.72 14.43 -1.37
CA ARG A 15 -5.67 13.97 0.03
C ARG A 15 -4.37 14.38 0.71
N HIS A 16 -3.22 14.22 0.03
CA HIS A 16 -1.94 14.71 0.54
C HIS A 16 -1.97 16.22 0.74
N LEU A 17 -2.48 16.97 -0.22
CA LEU A 17 -2.63 18.42 -0.14
C LEU A 17 -3.41 18.85 1.10
N ALA A 18 -4.60 18.29 1.29
CA ALA A 18 -5.44 18.58 2.44
C ALA A 18 -4.74 18.27 3.78
N HIS A 19 -3.95 17.21 3.85
CA HIS A 19 -3.23 16.85 5.06
C HIS A 19 -1.98 17.74 5.27
N ILE A 20 -1.27 18.15 4.22
CA ILE A 20 -0.14 19.08 4.33
C ILE A 20 -0.64 20.45 4.82
N ASP A 21 -1.72 20.97 4.24
CA ASP A 21 -2.30 22.27 4.62
C ASP A 21 -2.80 22.31 6.07
N ALA A 22 -3.38 21.20 6.53
CA ALA A 22 -3.91 21.11 7.90
C ALA A 22 -2.84 20.83 8.96
N HIS A 23 -1.61 20.45 8.56
CA HIS A 23 -0.60 19.96 9.49
C HIS A 23 0.32 21.08 9.99
N PRO A 24 0.46 21.31 11.32
CA PRO A 24 1.18 22.48 11.86
C PRO A 24 2.71 22.45 11.62
N ARG A 25 3.28 21.30 11.31
CA ARG A 25 4.73 21.14 11.09
C ARG A 25 5.12 20.96 9.63
N LEU A 26 4.15 20.88 8.70
CA LEU A 26 4.39 20.77 7.27
C LEU A 26 4.07 22.11 6.59
N HIS A 27 4.72 22.36 5.48
CA HIS A 27 4.49 23.54 4.65
C HIS A 27 4.48 23.13 3.18
N LEU A 28 3.44 23.51 2.47
CA LEU A 28 3.35 23.32 1.02
C LEU A 28 4.23 24.38 0.33
N ALA A 29 5.39 23.96 -0.16
CA ALA A 29 6.33 24.83 -0.86
C ALA A 29 5.90 25.15 -2.30
N GLY A 30 5.15 24.23 -2.94
CA GLY A 30 4.62 24.43 -4.29
C GLY A 30 3.97 23.18 -4.83
N ILE A 31 3.21 23.34 -5.93
CA ILE A 31 2.50 22.26 -6.62
C ILE A 31 3.07 22.13 -8.03
N ILE A 32 3.34 20.90 -8.44
CA ILE A 32 3.79 20.54 -9.78
C ILE A 32 2.69 19.77 -10.49
N ASP A 33 2.07 20.36 -11.49
CA ASP A 33 1.07 19.69 -12.34
C ASP A 33 1.08 20.39 -13.73
N PRO A 34 1.12 19.66 -14.85
CA PRO A 34 1.08 20.27 -16.18
C PRO A 34 -0.20 21.08 -16.44
N ASP A 35 -1.31 20.71 -15.78
CA ASP A 35 -2.57 21.40 -15.88
C ASP A 35 -2.58 22.67 -14.99
N PRO A 36 -2.71 23.88 -15.56
CA PRO A 36 -2.69 25.12 -14.81
C PRO A 36 -3.85 25.25 -13.80
N GLU A 37 -4.99 24.64 -14.06
CA GLU A 37 -6.13 24.66 -13.13
C GLU A 37 -5.85 23.78 -11.91
N ARG A 38 -5.18 22.64 -12.11
CA ARG A 38 -4.84 21.69 -11.06
C ARG A 38 -3.72 22.16 -10.15
N ARG A 39 -2.76 22.95 -10.66
CA ARG A 39 -1.67 23.49 -9.82
C ARG A 39 -2.02 24.79 -9.08
N ALA A 40 -3.19 25.38 -9.36
CA ALA A 40 -3.66 26.58 -8.66
C ALA A 40 -4.24 26.18 -7.29
N HIS A 41 -3.58 26.55 -6.20
CA HIS A 41 -4.07 26.26 -4.85
C HIS A 41 -3.59 27.32 -3.85
N GLY A 42 -4.51 28.11 -3.34
CA GLY A 42 -4.24 29.14 -2.32
C GLY A 42 -3.12 30.10 -2.75
N ALA A 43 -2.14 30.31 -1.86
CA ALA A 43 -0.96 31.13 -2.09
C ALA A 43 0.28 30.30 -2.53
N ALA A 44 0.18 28.98 -2.61
CA ALA A 44 1.31 28.14 -3.01
C ALA A 44 1.64 28.33 -4.49
N PRO A 45 2.92 28.48 -4.86
CA PRO A 45 3.31 28.60 -6.26
C PRO A 45 3.05 27.32 -7.02
N GLY A 46 2.60 27.47 -8.28
CA GLY A 46 2.32 26.35 -9.18
C GLY A 46 3.34 26.30 -10.32
N PHE A 47 3.89 25.11 -10.58
CA PHE A 47 4.91 24.83 -11.58
C PHE A 47 4.39 23.81 -12.61
N ALA A 48 4.76 23.96 -13.89
CA ALA A 48 4.36 23.02 -14.92
C ALA A 48 5.17 21.71 -14.86
N SER A 49 6.43 21.80 -14.42
CA SER A 49 7.36 20.68 -14.26
C SER A 49 8.26 20.87 -13.05
N LEU A 50 8.95 19.83 -12.63
CA LEU A 50 9.97 19.92 -11.57
C LEU A 50 11.14 20.82 -12.00
N GLY A 51 11.41 20.89 -13.32
CA GLY A 51 12.43 21.77 -13.91
C GLY A 51 12.19 23.25 -13.66
N ASP A 52 10.92 23.65 -13.51
CA ASP A 52 10.53 25.06 -13.35
C ASP A 52 10.55 25.51 -11.88
N VAL A 53 10.77 24.60 -10.94
CA VAL A 53 10.74 24.91 -9.50
C VAL A 53 11.92 25.81 -9.13
N ASP A 54 11.59 26.97 -8.58
CA ASP A 54 12.52 28.04 -8.15
C ASP A 54 12.43 28.37 -6.65
N VAL A 55 11.73 27.53 -5.89
CA VAL A 55 11.55 27.65 -4.44
C VAL A 55 12.33 26.56 -3.69
N ASP A 56 12.74 26.89 -2.47
CA ASP A 56 13.37 25.91 -1.59
C ASP A 56 12.39 24.88 -1.08
N ALA A 57 12.76 23.61 -1.14
CA ALA A 57 12.01 22.49 -0.59
C ALA A 57 12.95 21.46 0.05
N ASP A 58 12.40 20.66 0.97
CA ASP A 58 13.13 19.62 1.68
C ASP A 58 12.79 18.22 1.12
N GLY A 59 11.61 18.08 0.51
CA GLY A 59 11.17 16.83 -0.11
C GLY A 59 10.07 17.03 -1.14
N LEU A 60 9.83 15.97 -1.91
CA LEU A 60 8.78 15.90 -2.94
C LEU A 60 7.83 14.72 -2.68
N VAL A 61 6.53 15.00 -2.63
CA VAL A 61 5.47 13.98 -2.67
C VAL A 61 5.05 13.79 -4.13
N ILE A 62 5.19 12.56 -4.65
CA ILE A 62 4.86 12.19 -6.03
C ILE A 62 3.55 11.41 -6.03
N ALA A 63 2.47 12.04 -6.50
CA ALA A 63 1.11 11.54 -6.57
C ALA A 63 0.54 11.61 -8.01
N THR A 64 1.41 11.46 -8.98
CA THR A 64 1.16 11.50 -10.42
C THR A 64 0.78 10.12 -10.96
N PRO A 65 0.46 9.94 -12.27
CA PRO A 65 0.34 8.62 -12.87
C PRO A 65 1.62 7.78 -12.75
N THR A 66 1.47 6.47 -12.59
CA THR A 66 2.56 5.54 -12.24
C THR A 66 3.76 5.59 -13.20
N GLU A 67 3.50 5.79 -14.49
CA GLU A 67 4.55 5.91 -15.54
C GLU A 67 5.49 7.09 -15.32
N THR A 68 5.07 8.08 -14.56
CA THR A 68 5.88 9.27 -14.26
C THR A 68 6.62 9.18 -12.91
N HIS A 69 6.36 8.16 -12.10
CA HIS A 69 6.98 8.04 -10.77
C HIS A 69 8.50 7.96 -10.84
N ALA A 70 9.03 7.08 -11.69
CA ALA A 70 10.48 6.87 -11.76
C ALA A 70 11.23 8.09 -12.30
N PRO A 71 10.87 8.71 -13.45
CA PRO A 71 11.57 9.89 -13.92
C PRO A 71 11.52 11.05 -12.92
N LEU A 72 10.37 11.31 -12.29
CA LEU A 72 10.23 12.38 -11.29
C LEU A 72 11.04 12.09 -10.01
N ALA A 73 11.00 10.85 -9.51
CA ALA A 73 11.73 10.48 -8.31
C ALA A 73 13.25 10.59 -8.52
N ILE A 74 13.74 10.13 -9.67
CA ILE A 74 15.17 10.21 -10.03
C ILE A 74 15.60 11.66 -10.16
N GLU A 75 14.86 12.49 -10.91
CA GLU A 75 15.14 13.91 -11.07
C GLU A 75 15.14 14.65 -9.72
N ALA A 76 14.14 14.37 -8.84
CA ALA A 76 14.08 14.98 -7.53
C ALA A 76 15.29 14.62 -6.65
N MET A 77 15.67 13.34 -6.62
CA MET A 77 16.85 12.89 -5.88
C MET A 77 18.14 13.51 -6.42
N GLU A 78 18.29 13.67 -7.73
CA GLU A 78 19.43 14.34 -8.36
C GLU A 78 19.49 15.84 -8.03
N ARG A 79 18.35 16.47 -7.75
CA ARG A 79 18.23 17.84 -7.23
C ARG A 79 18.41 17.94 -5.71
N GLY A 80 18.67 16.82 -5.03
CA GLY A 80 18.92 16.80 -3.58
C GLY A 80 17.69 16.70 -2.70
N LEU A 81 16.52 16.38 -3.26
CA LEU A 81 15.28 16.16 -2.51
C LEU A 81 15.14 14.70 -2.09
N ASP A 82 14.64 14.46 -0.88
CA ASP A 82 14.08 13.17 -0.51
C ASP A 82 12.66 13.04 -1.10
N VAL A 83 12.18 11.81 -1.38
CA VAL A 83 10.93 11.63 -2.09
C VAL A 83 9.98 10.69 -1.35
N LEU A 84 8.68 11.03 -1.34
CA LEU A 84 7.58 10.12 -1.06
C LEU A 84 6.90 9.81 -2.39
N VAL A 85 6.96 8.55 -2.82
CA VAL A 85 6.40 8.10 -4.10
C VAL A 85 5.16 7.25 -3.86
N GLU A 86 4.03 7.63 -4.45
CA GLU A 86 2.80 6.83 -4.36
C GLU A 86 2.97 5.44 -4.97
N LYS A 87 2.14 4.52 -4.51
CA LYS A 87 2.13 3.15 -5.02
C LYS A 87 1.30 3.04 -6.34
N PRO A 88 1.64 2.08 -7.22
CA PRO A 88 2.84 1.24 -7.17
C PRO A 88 4.11 2.07 -7.43
N LEU A 89 5.25 1.62 -6.90
CA LEU A 89 6.52 2.35 -7.04
C LEU A 89 6.85 2.67 -8.50
N ALA A 90 6.54 1.74 -9.42
CA ALA A 90 6.69 1.87 -10.86
C ALA A 90 5.76 0.89 -11.58
N GLU A 91 5.75 0.92 -12.93
CA GLU A 91 4.95 -0.01 -13.74
C GLU A 91 5.55 -1.41 -13.81
N THR A 92 6.88 -1.50 -13.80
CA THR A 92 7.64 -2.77 -13.90
C THR A 92 8.75 -2.85 -12.85
N VAL A 93 9.19 -4.07 -12.59
CA VAL A 93 10.31 -4.37 -11.69
C VAL A 93 11.60 -3.67 -12.15
N GLU A 94 11.87 -3.64 -13.45
CA GLU A 94 13.06 -3.03 -14.04
C GLU A 94 13.07 -1.52 -13.80
N VAL A 95 11.93 -0.86 -14.00
CA VAL A 95 11.79 0.59 -13.75
C VAL A 95 11.90 0.88 -12.25
N ALA A 96 11.29 0.05 -11.38
CA ALA A 96 11.43 0.21 -9.93
C ALA A 96 12.90 0.06 -9.45
N ARG A 97 13.68 -0.84 -10.06
CA ARG A 97 15.12 -0.96 -9.79
C ARG A 97 15.92 0.30 -10.10
N SER A 98 15.50 1.09 -11.10
CA SER A 98 16.17 2.37 -11.40
C SER A 98 16.02 3.40 -10.28
N ILE A 99 14.88 3.41 -9.59
CA ILE A 99 14.67 4.25 -8.38
C ILE A 99 15.60 3.81 -7.25
N VAL A 100 15.69 2.49 -6.98
CA VAL A 100 16.60 1.94 -5.96
C VAL A 100 18.08 2.28 -6.28
N ALA A 101 18.45 2.20 -7.56
CA ALA A 101 19.80 2.58 -7.98
C ALA A 101 20.07 4.09 -7.80
N ALA A 102 19.08 4.93 -8.11
CA ALA A 102 19.19 6.39 -7.91
C ALA A 102 19.28 6.74 -6.42
N GLU A 103 18.47 6.11 -5.55
CA GLU A 103 18.56 6.26 -4.08
C GLU A 103 20.00 5.98 -3.59
N THR A 104 20.59 4.88 -4.06
CA THR A 104 21.96 4.50 -3.71
C THR A 104 22.99 5.51 -4.23
N ARG A 105 22.83 5.98 -5.47
CA ARG A 105 23.78 6.92 -6.13
C ARG A 105 23.75 8.31 -5.52
N THR A 106 22.57 8.81 -5.18
CA THR A 106 22.37 10.17 -4.68
C THR A 106 22.47 10.29 -3.16
N GLY A 107 22.32 9.18 -2.43
CA GLY A 107 22.22 9.16 -0.98
C GLY A 107 20.90 9.75 -0.45
N ARG A 108 19.95 10.11 -1.33
CA ARG A 108 18.62 10.58 -0.94
C ARG A 108 17.76 9.42 -0.49
N LYS A 109 16.64 9.73 0.19
CA LYS A 109 15.74 8.74 0.73
C LYS A 109 14.46 8.63 -0.08
N VAL A 110 13.97 7.41 -0.22
CA VAL A 110 12.68 7.11 -0.85
C VAL A 110 11.77 6.47 0.20
N LEU A 111 10.63 7.12 0.46
CA LEU A 111 9.51 6.53 1.19
C LEU A 111 8.43 6.17 0.16
N VAL A 112 7.94 4.93 0.19
CA VAL A 112 6.89 4.47 -0.75
C VAL A 112 5.51 4.59 -0.11
N GLY A 113 4.51 5.00 -0.89
CA GLY A 113 3.13 5.29 -0.50
C GLY A 113 2.28 4.10 -0.03
N HIS A 114 2.89 3.08 0.57
CA HIS A 114 2.16 2.01 1.26
C HIS A 114 1.73 2.46 2.65
N HIS A 115 0.79 3.39 2.70
CA HIS A 115 0.33 4.06 3.91
C HIS A 115 -0.24 3.11 4.96
N ARG A 116 -0.65 1.88 4.60
CA ARG A 116 -1.14 0.88 5.56
C ARG A 116 -0.10 0.46 6.58
N ARG A 117 1.21 0.53 6.29
CA ARG A 117 2.26 0.31 7.31
C ARG A 117 2.27 1.40 8.40
N HIS A 118 1.65 2.57 8.15
CA HIS A 118 1.45 3.62 9.13
C HIS A 118 0.07 3.56 9.81
N HIS A 119 -0.77 2.58 9.45
CA HIS A 119 -2.07 2.37 10.09
C HIS A 119 -1.87 1.83 11.50
N PRO A 120 -2.45 2.43 12.56
CA PRO A 120 -2.21 2.05 13.94
C PRO A 120 -2.42 0.56 14.22
N ARG A 121 -3.48 -0.03 13.64
CA ARG A 121 -3.77 -1.45 13.80
C ARG A 121 -2.74 -2.35 13.11
N VAL A 122 -2.19 -1.94 11.98
CA VAL A 122 -1.13 -2.70 11.27
C VAL A 122 0.19 -2.64 12.02
N VAL A 123 0.53 -1.47 12.57
CA VAL A 123 1.69 -1.33 13.46
C VAL A 123 1.53 -2.24 14.68
N LYS A 124 0.36 -2.24 15.31
CA LYS A 124 0.09 -3.08 16.48
C LYS A 124 0.11 -4.58 16.14
N LEU A 125 -0.42 -4.97 14.97
CA LEU A 125 -0.32 -6.35 14.47
C LEU A 125 1.15 -6.79 14.36
N HIS A 126 1.98 -5.96 13.75
CA HIS A 126 3.42 -6.21 13.61
C HIS A 126 4.10 -6.33 15.00
N GLU A 127 3.80 -5.44 15.94
CA GLU A 127 4.32 -5.51 17.31
C GLU A 127 3.94 -6.81 18.01
N VAL A 128 2.68 -7.26 17.89
CA VAL A 128 2.23 -8.53 18.50
C VAL A 128 2.99 -9.71 17.92
N LEU A 129 3.14 -9.78 16.59
CA LEU A 129 3.85 -10.86 15.91
C LEU A 129 5.35 -10.89 16.27
N THR A 130 6.00 -9.72 16.34
CA THR A 130 7.42 -9.61 16.64
C THR A 130 7.73 -9.75 18.13
N SER A 131 6.76 -9.57 19.02
CA SER A 131 6.93 -9.76 20.47
C SER A 131 7.23 -11.19 20.89
N GLY A 132 6.93 -12.18 20.03
CA GLY A 132 7.03 -13.60 20.33
C GLY A 132 5.94 -14.15 21.26
N ARG A 133 4.99 -13.31 21.71
CA ARG A 133 3.95 -13.69 22.69
C ARG A 133 3.07 -14.86 22.24
N ILE A 134 2.85 -15.00 20.94
CA ILE A 134 2.03 -16.06 20.33
C ILE A 134 2.87 -17.04 19.50
N GLY A 135 4.19 -17.04 19.69
CA GLY A 135 5.13 -17.88 18.95
C GLY A 135 5.41 -17.36 17.55
N GLN A 136 5.92 -18.24 16.68
CA GLN A 136 6.28 -17.90 15.30
C GLN A 136 5.08 -18.07 14.36
N PRO A 137 4.88 -17.17 13.40
CA PRO A 137 3.86 -17.35 12.34
C PRO A 137 4.13 -18.64 11.55
N VAL A 138 3.06 -19.38 11.26
CA VAL A 138 3.09 -20.64 10.49
C VAL A 138 2.31 -20.48 9.19
N GLY A 139 1.16 -19.82 9.26
CA GLY A 139 0.31 -19.61 8.09
C GLY A 139 -0.70 -18.50 8.30
N ALA A 140 -1.26 -18.02 7.19
CA ALA A 140 -2.30 -17.00 7.24
C ALA A 140 -3.31 -17.17 6.11
N SER A 141 -4.52 -16.63 6.32
CA SER A 141 -5.58 -16.52 5.31
C SER A 141 -6.01 -15.06 5.20
N LEU A 142 -5.93 -14.50 4.00
CA LEU A 142 -6.33 -13.13 3.69
C LEU A 142 -7.52 -13.15 2.74
N MET A 143 -8.50 -12.34 3.02
CA MET A 143 -9.68 -12.14 2.18
C MET A 143 -9.80 -10.67 1.77
N TRP A 144 -9.97 -10.44 0.48
CA TRP A 144 -10.31 -9.14 -0.07
C TRP A 144 -11.45 -9.30 -1.07
N TYR A 145 -12.68 -9.17 -0.59
CA TYR A 145 -13.87 -9.33 -1.40
C TYR A 145 -14.73 -8.08 -1.30
N MET A 146 -14.93 -7.41 -2.42
CA MET A 146 -15.68 -6.16 -2.49
C MET A 146 -16.37 -6.06 -3.86
N ARG A 147 -17.60 -5.56 -3.92
CA ARG A 147 -18.20 -5.22 -5.20
C ARG A 147 -17.91 -3.75 -5.54
N LYS A 148 -17.09 -3.52 -6.54
CA LYS A 148 -16.95 -2.20 -7.15
C LYS A 148 -18.22 -1.89 -7.97
N PRO A 149 -18.75 -0.65 -7.91
CA PRO A 149 -19.88 -0.27 -8.74
C PRO A 149 -19.51 -0.34 -10.23
N ASP A 150 -20.48 -0.60 -11.09
CA ASP A 150 -20.19 -0.83 -12.51
C ASP A 150 -19.69 0.44 -13.20
N GLU A 151 -20.14 1.63 -12.76
CA GLU A 151 -19.69 2.95 -13.20
C GLU A 151 -18.20 3.23 -12.89
N TYR A 152 -17.62 2.52 -11.93
CA TYR A 152 -16.17 2.58 -11.66
C TYR A 152 -15.36 2.23 -12.91
N PHE A 153 -15.89 1.39 -13.79
CA PHE A 153 -15.24 0.87 -14.98
C PHE A 153 -15.53 1.67 -16.25
N ASP A 154 -16.26 2.78 -16.15
CA ASP A 154 -16.49 3.71 -17.28
C ASP A 154 -15.18 4.42 -17.69
N ILE A 155 -14.21 4.47 -16.81
CA ILE A 155 -12.87 4.96 -17.12
C ILE A 155 -12.09 3.82 -17.80
N PRO A 156 -11.63 3.98 -19.06
CA PRO A 156 -11.11 2.89 -19.88
C PRO A 156 -9.99 2.06 -19.24
N TRP A 157 -9.01 2.70 -18.59
CA TRP A 157 -7.90 1.97 -17.97
C TRP A 157 -8.35 1.06 -16.80
N ARG A 158 -9.45 1.41 -16.11
CA ARG A 158 -10.01 0.59 -15.02
C ARG A 158 -10.71 -0.66 -15.53
N ALA A 159 -11.23 -0.61 -16.77
CA ALA A 159 -11.83 -1.78 -17.41
C ALA A 159 -10.78 -2.75 -17.97
N GLY A 160 -9.56 -2.30 -18.19
CA GLY A 160 -8.44 -3.10 -18.70
C GLY A 160 -7.62 -3.80 -17.61
N MET A 161 -6.50 -4.41 -18.01
CA MET A 161 -5.59 -5.17 -17.15
C MET A 161 -5.08 -4.35 -15.95
N ASN A 162 -4.78 -3.07 -16.16
CA ASN A 162 -4.31 -2.18 -15.08
C ASN A 162 -5.37 -1.89 -14.00
N GLY A 163 -6.65 -2.15 -14.28
CA GLY A 163 -7.75 -2.02 -13.32
C GLY A 163 -8.03 -3.28 -12.50
N ALA A 164 -7.25 -4.35 -12.68
CA ALA A 164 -7.41 -5.58 -11.91
C ALA A 164 -7.23 -5.36 -10.40
N PRO A 165 -8.01 -6.06 -9.56
CA PRO A 165 -7.99 -5.86 -8.10
C PRO A 165 -6.61 -6.13 -7.49
N VAL A 166 -5.82 -7.01 -8.09
CA VAL A 166 -4.46 -7.33 -7.61
C VAL A 166 -3.57 -6.08 -7.61
N LYS A 167 -3.47 -5.36 -8.73
CA LYS A 167 -2.65 -4.13 -8.82
C LYS A 167 -3.25 -2.95 -8.08
N GLN A 168 -4.58 -2.82 -8.09
CA GLN A 168 -5.22 -1.61 -7.55
C GLN A 168 -5.37 -1.64 -6.03
N ASN A 169 -5.70 -2.80 -5.47
CA ASN A 169 -6.07 -2.96 -4.07
C ASN A 169 -5.11 -3.88 -3.32
N LEU A 170 -4.95 -5.13 -3.77
CA LEU A 170 -4.15 -6.13 -3.06
C LEU A 170 -2.66 -5.78 -2.92
N ILE A 171 -2.13 -4.87 -3.73
CA ILE A 171 -0.74 -4.43 -3.59
C ILE A 171 -0.42 -3.89 -2.19
N HIS A 172 -1.40 -3.27 -1.52
CA HIS A 172 -1.25 -2.83 -0.13
C HIS A 172 -1.23 -3.99 0.87
N ASP A 173 -2.07 -5.01 0.62
CA ASP A 173 -2.10 -6.22 1.45
C ASP A 173 -0.83 -7.04 1.22
N VAL A 174 -0.36 -7.13 -0.02
CA VAL A 174 0.92 -7.79 -0.37
C VAL A 174 2.10 -7.13 0.33
N ASP A 175 2.16 -5.79 0.32
CA ASP A 175 3.19 -5.05 1.04
C ASP A 175 3.14 -5.33 2.55
N MET A 176 1.94 -5.34 3.14
CA MET A 176 1.75 -5.67 4.54
C MET A 176 2.21 -7.11 4.84
N LEU A 177 1.84 -8.09 4.04
CA LEU A 177 2.27 -9.48 4.22
C LEU A 177 3.80 -9.63 4.09
N CYS A 178 4.43 -8.93 3.14
CA CYS A 178 5.89 -8.90 3.01
C CYS A 178 6.57 -8.26 4.22
N TRP A 179 5.96 -7.26 4.83
CA TRP A 179 6.49 -6.67 6.06
C TRP A 179 6.38 -7.61 7.26
N LEU A 180 5.27 -8.36 7.35
CA LEU A 180 5.02 -9.29 8.45
C LEU A 180 5.84 -10.59 8.37
N PHE A 181 6.07 -11.12 7.15
CA PHE A 181 6.59 -12.47 6.96
C PHE A 181 7.90 -12.55 6.16
N GLY A 182 8.33 -11.45 5.54
CA GLY A 182 9.58 -11.38 4.78
C GLY A 182 9.41 -11.57 3.28
N ASP A 183 10.42 -12.17 2.64
CA ASP A 183 10.45 -12.35 1.19
C ASP A 183 9.59 -13.54 0.74
N VAL A 184 9.00 -13.44 -0.47
CA VAL A 184 8.16 -14.48 -1.07
C VAL A 184 8.98 -15.29 -2.07
N ASP A 185 9.16 -16.59 -1.78
CA ASP A 185 9.85 -17.53 -2.65
C ASP A 185 8.99 -17.99 -3.82
N ASP A 186 7.71 -18.31 -3.55
CA ASP A 186 6.85 -18.96 -4.54
C ASP A 186 5.42 -18.41 -4.52
N VAL A 187 4.80 -18.35 -5.68
CA VAL A 187 3.41 -17.90 -5.88
C VAL A 187 2.72 -18.84 -6.85
N VAL A 188 1.61 -19.43 -6.43
CA VAL A 188 0.70 -20.18 -7.29
C VAL A 188 -0.70 -19.60 -7.16
N GLY A 189 -1.48 -19.64 -8.26
CA GLY A 189 -2.80 -19.05 -8.21
C GLY A 189 -3.69 -19.43 -9.38
N LEU A 190 -4.97 -19.16 -9.23
CA LEU A 190 -6.00 -19.31 -10.24
C LEU A 190 -6.92 -18.10 -10.21
N GLY A 191 -7.35 -17.62 -11.35
CA GLY A 191 -8.26 -16.49 -11.46
C GLY A 191 -9.27 -16.65 -12.58
N GLY A 192 -10.24 -15.75 -12.62
CA GLY A 192 -11.29 -15.76 -13.59
C GLY A 192 -11.99 -14.41 -13.72
N ASN A 193 -12.88 -14.33 -14.72
CA ASN A 193 -13.64 -13.12 -15.06
C ASN A 193 -15.09 -13.42 -15.50
N PRO A 194 -15.84 -14.29 -14.79
CA PRO A 194 -17.15 -14.79 -15.27
C PRO A 194 -18.27 -13.76 -15.11
N VAL A 195 -18.12 -12.74 -14.27
CA VAL A 195 -19.22 -11.82 -13.92
C VAL A 195 -19.31 -10.68 -14.92
N ARG A 196 -18.27 -9.86 -15.05
CA ARG A 196 -18.22 -8.72 -16.00
C ARG A 196 -17.62 -9.09 -17.33
N ARG A 197 -16.90 -10.21 -17.41
CA ARG A 197 -16.27 -10.73 -18.64
C ARG A 197 -15.32 -9.70 -19.30
N LYS A 198 -14.68 -8.85 -18.49
CA LYS A 198 -13.66 -7.90 -18.98
C LYS A 198 -12.32 -8.64 -19.17
N PRO A 199 -11.40 -8.14 -20.01
CA PRO A 199 -10.09 -8.78 -20.24
C PRO A 199 -9.13 -8.56 -19.06
N ARG A 200 -9.58 -8.89 -17.84
CA ARG A 200 -8.82 -8.80 -16.59
C ARG A 200 -9.35 -9.80 -15.57
N THR A 201 -8.57 -10.12 -14.58
CA THR A 201 -9.01 -10.94 -13.45
C THR A 201 -10.03 -10.14 -12.62
N GLU A 202 -11.18 -10.75 -12.31
CA GLU A 202 -12.23 -10.20 -11.45
C GLU A 202 -12.24 -10.86 -10.08
N HIS A 203 -11.88 -12.12 -10.01
CA HIS A 203 -11.73 -12.89 -8.77
C HIS A 203 -10.63 -13.92 -8.93
N GLY A 204 -10.11 -14.38 -7.81
CA GLY A 204 -9.10 -15.41 -7.82
C GLY A 204 -8.67 -15.80 -6.42
N GLY A 205 -7.76 -16.75 -6.40
CA GLY A 205 -7.04 -17.15 -5.20
C GLY A 205 -5.57 -17.38 -5.52
N ALA A 206 -4.73 -17.07 -4.54
CA ALA A 206 -3.30 -17.32 -4.61
C ALA A 206 -2.79 -17.95 -3.31
N VAL A 207 -1.73 -18.74 -3.42
CA VAL A 207 -0.96 -19.25 -2.29
C VAL A 207 0.45 -18.75 -2.42
N LEU A 208 0.95 -18.10 -1.37
CA LEU A 208 2.29 -17.57 -1.27
C LEU A 208 3.09 -18.40 -0.28
N ARG A 209 4.31 -18.79 -0.65
CA ARG A 209 5.30 -19.34 0.28
C ARG A 209 6.36 -18.29 0.54
N PHE A 210 6.54 -17.96 1.80
CA PHE A 210 7.57 -17.05 2.26
C PHE A 210 8.88 -17.79 2.58
N ALA A 211 10.01 -17.10 2.45
CA ALA A 211 11.33 -17.64 2.81
C ALA A 211 11.42 -18.04 4.30
N SER A 212 10.60 -17.42 5.15
CA SER A 212 10.42 -17.81 6.56
C SER A 212 9.72 -19.17 6.76
N GLY A 213 9.19 -19.77 5.70
CA GLY A 213 8.36 -20.98 5.73
C GLY A 213 6.87 -20.73 5.92
N VAL A 214 6.43 -19.51 6.18
CA VAL A 214 5.02 -19.14 6.31
C VAL A 214 4.30 -19.36 4.97
N ILE A 215 3.10 -19.96 5.05
CA ILE A 215 2.21 -20.11 3.88
C ILE A 215 1.01 -19.19 4.05
N VAL A 216 0.74 -18.36 3.04
CA VAL A 216 -0.42 -17.47 3.02
C VAL A 216 -1.35 -17.81 1.88
N THR A 217 -2.63 -17.98 2.19
CA THR A 217 -3.70 -18.07 1.19
C THR A 217 -4.37 -16.71 1.04
N ILE A 218 -4.57 -16.28 -0.21
CA ILE A 218 -5.27 -15.04 -0.55
C ILE A 218 -6.48 -15.39 -1.39
N GLY A 219 -7.67 -14.94 -0.98
CA GLY A 219 -8.86 -14.96 -1.80
C GLY A 219 -9.31 -13.54 -2.11
N PHE A 220 -9.65 -13.25 -3.37
CA PHE A 220 -10.05 -11.89 -3.75
C PHE A 220 -11.12 -11.85 -4.83
N SER A 221 -11.95 -10.78 -4.80
CA SER A 221 -12.89 -10.45 -5.86
C SER A 221 -13.32 -9.00 -5.79
N ASP A 222 -13.51 -8.36 -6.95
CA ASP A 222 -14.16 -7.05 -7.04
C ASP A 222 -15.62 -7.11 -7.53
N THR A 223 -16.22 -8.30 -7.50
CA THR A 223 -17.60 -8.57 -7.98
C THR A 223 -18.56 -9.01 -6.88
N THR A 224 -18.11 -9.19 -5.64
CA THR A 224 -18.90 -9.76 -4.55
C THR A 224 -19.10 -8.77 -3.41
N PRO A 225 -20.35 -8.46 -3.00
CA PRO A 225 -20.62 -7.53 -1.90
C PRO A 225 -20.51 -8.26 -0.56
N THR A 226 -19.29 -8.34 -0.02
CA THR A 226 -19.04 -9.01 1.26
C THR A 226 -18.46 -8.02 2.29
N PRO A 227 -18.46 -8.35 3.58
CA PRO A 227 -17.90 -7.51 4.62
C PRO A 227 -16.37 -7.66 4.78
N TRP A 228 -15.72 -8.51 3.97
CA TRP A 228 -14.33 -8.94 4.18
C TRP A 228 -13.34 -8.21 3.28
N GLY A 229 -12.63 -7.27 3.82
CA GLY A 229 -11.57 -6.54 3.17
C GLY A 229 -10.99 -5.50 4.11
N PHE A 230 -9.77 -5.07 3.85
CA PHE A 230 -9.07 -4.11 4.69
C PHE A 230 -9.89 -2.82 4.88
N GLU A 231 -10.36 -2.23 3.80
CA GLU A 231 -11.08 -0.95 3.80
C GLU A 231 -12.40 -1.04 4.58
N ALA A 232 -13.16 -2.12 4.40
CA ALA A 232 -14.40 -2.36 5.12
C ALA A 232 -14.15 -2.71 6.60
N GLY A 233 -13.16 -3.53 6.87
CA GLY A 233 -12.81 -3.95 8.23
C GLY A 233 -12.32 -2.80 9.10
N THR A 234 -11.42 -1.97 8.58
CA THR A 234 -10.81 -0.84 9.31
C THR A 234 -11.64 0.43 9.27
N GLY A 235 -12.44 0.64 8.21
CA GLY A 235 -13.08 1.92 7.91
C GLY A 235 -12.12 2.95 7.34
N GLU A 236 -11.02 2.53 6.71
CA GLU A 236 -9.99 3.40 6.14
C GLU A 236 -10.54 4.36 5.08
N SER A 237 -11.50 3.90 4.29
CA SER A 237 -12.14 4.70 3.24
C SER A 237 -13.51 5.19 3.67
N PRO A 238 -13.75 6.52 3.70
CA PRO A 238 -15.08 7.05 4.04
C PRO A 238 -16.16 6.69 3.00
N ALA A 239 -15.77 6.27 1.80
CA ALA A 239 -16.69 5.83 0.75
C ALA A 239 -17.17 4.38 0.93
N ILE A 240 -16.58 3.62 1.87
CA ILE A 240 -16.89 2.21 2.11
C ILE A 240 -17.38 2.05 3.54
N PRO A 241 -18.60 1.54 3.76
CA PRO A 241 -19.12 1.33 5.11
C PRO A 241 -18.20 0.44 5.95
N LYS A 242 -17.91 0.86 7.17
CA LYS A 242 -17.12 0.08 8.12
C LYS A 242 -17.95 -1.11 8.62
N THR A 243 -17.39 -2.32 8.46
CA THR A 243 -18.03 -3.57 8.92
C THR A 243 -17.36 -4.13 10.18
N ALA A 244 -16.12 -3.73 10.45
CA ALA A 244 -15.28 -4.25 11.54
C ALA A 244 -15.11 -5.80 11.53
N GLN A 245 -15.31 -6.43 10.35
CA GLN A 245 -15.08 -7.87 10.19
C GLN A 245 -13.62 -8.14 9.90
N ASP A 246 -13.11 -9.24 10.47
CA ASP A 246 -11.74 -9.67 10.21
C ASP A 246 -11.60 -10.24 8.80
N SER A 247 -10.50 -9.87 8.15
CA SER A 247 -10.17 -10.27 6.79
C SER A 247 -8.78 -10.91 6.67
N LEU A 248 -7.99 -10.89 7.74
CA LEU A 248 -6.73 -11.59 7.83
C LEU A 248 -6.68 -12.37 9.15
N HIS A 249 -6.40 -13.67 9.05
CA HIS A 249 -6.25 -14.59 10.18
C HIS A 249 -4.85 -15.19 10.12
N ILE A 250 -4.07 -15.05 11.20
CA ILE A 250 -2.68 -15.51 11.28
C ILE A 250 -2.57 -16.57 12.38
N ALA A 251 -2.15 -17.77 11.99
CA ALA A 251 -1.84 -18.85 12.90
C ALA A 251 -0.36 -18.85 13.24
N CYS A 252 -0.05 -18.96 14.53
CA CYS A 252 1.29 -19.01 15.08
C CYS A 252 1.48 -20.28 15.93
N THR A 253 2.72 -20.59 16.29
CA THR A 253 3.04 -21.84 17.04
C THR A 253 2.48 -21.91 18.46
N GLN A 254 2.07 -20.77 19.05
CA GLN A 254 1.54 -20.67 20.41
C GLN A 254 0.26 -19.85 20.50
N GLY A 255 -0.42 -19.63 19.36
CA GLY A 255 -1.65 -18.88 19.32
C GLY A 255 -2.02 -18.40 17.91
N ALA A 256 -2.91 -17.41 17.85
CA ALA A 256 -3.34 -16.81 16.61
C ALA A 256 -3.70 -15.33 16.82
N ILE A 257 -3.80 -14.57 15.73
CA ILE A 257 -4.30 -13.21 15.74
C ILE A 257 -5.16 -12.93 14.53
N GLU A 258 -6.24 -12.18 14.73
CA GLU A 258 -7.17 -11.74 13.70
C GLU A 258 -6.99 -10.25 13.43
N PHE A 259 -7.25 -9.81 12.20
CA PHE A 259 -7.15 -8.40 11.81
C PHE A 259 -8.39 -7.99 10.99
N PRO A 260 -9.00 -6.83 11.28
CA PRO A 260 -8.48 -5.72 12.06
C PRO A 260 -8.84 -5.70 13.56
N SER A 261 -9.56 -6.69 14.09
CA SER A 261 -9.96 -6.70 15.52
C SER A 261 -8.75 -6.71 16.45
N LEU A 262 -7.64 -7.30 16.04
CA LEU A 262 -6.47 -7.62 16.85
C LEU A 262 -6.82 -8.52 18.03
N ARG A 263 -7.83 -9.38 17.85
CA ARG A 263 -8.14 -10.44 18.78
C ARG A 263 -7.04 -11.48 18.74
N VAL A 264 -6.43 -11.73 19.89
CA VAL A 264 -5.38 -12.72 20.08
C VAL A 264 -5.96 -13.94 20.77
N TRP A 265 -5.68 -15.11 20.23
CA TRP A 265 -6.02 -16.42 20.80
C TRP A 265 -4.75 -17.08 21.33
N SER A 266 -4.79 -17.59 22.56
CA SER A 266 -3.65 -18.26 23.21
C SER A 266 -4.12 -19.14 24.37
N GLY A 267 -3.19 -19.83 25.03
CA GLY A 267 -3.46 -20.59 26.25
C GLY A 267 -3.96 -22.00 26.03
N ALA A 268 -3.86 -22.54 24.80
CA ALA A 268 -4.08 -23.94 24.48
C ALA A 268 -2.80 -24.52 23.88
N ASP A 269 -2.30 -25.62 24.42
CA ASP A 269 -1.11 -26.32 23.91
C ASP A 269 -1.50 -27.49 23.00
N HIS A 270 -2.74 -27.97 23.12
CA HIS A 270 -3.26 -29.10 22.35
C HIS A 270 -4.67 -28.86 21.84
N TRP A 271 -5.07 -29.60 20.81
CA TRP A 271 -6.37 -29.50 20.13
C TRP A 271 -7.58 -29.78 21.02
N ASN A 272 -7.39 -30.39 22.19
CA ASN A 272 -8.42 -30.69 23.20
C ASN A 272 -8.51 -29.64 24.31
N GLU A 273 -7.75 -28.58 24.23
CA GLU A 273 -7.79 -27.43 25.14
C GLU A 273 -8.49 -26.25 24.46
N GLU A 274 -9.25 -25.48 25.22
CA GLU A 274 -9.97 -24.32 24.71
C GLU A 274 -9.06 -23.07 24.72
N PRO A 275 -8.75 -22.46 23.56
CA PRO A 275 -7.98 -21.24 23.53
C PRO A 275 -8.79 -20.07 24.09
N VAL A 276 -8.12 -19.16 24.77
CA VAL A 276 -8.70 -17.93 25.34
C VAL A 276 -8.41 -16.75 24.42
N SER A 277 -9.42 -15.94 24.13
CA SER A 277 -9.24 -14.71 23.36
C SER A 277 -9.02 -13.51 24.27
N SER A 278 -8.20 -12.58 23.78
CA SER A 278 -7.98 -11.26 24.40
C SER A 278 -7.94 -10.19 23.32
N GLU A 279 -8.48 -9.00 23.60
CA GLU A 279 -8.40 -7.85 22.72
C GLU A 279 -7.11 -7.06 22.96
N THR A 280 -6.57 -6.50 21.89
CA THR A 280 -5.39 -5.64 21.96
C THR A 280 -5.82 -4.20 21.68
N PRO A 281 -5.73 -3.30 22.65
CA PRO A 281 -6.15 -1.91 22.47
C PRO A 281 -5.22 -1.18 21.51
N VAL A 282 -5.79 -0.29 20.68
CA VAL A 282 -5.09 0.50 19.69
C VAL A 282 -5.61 1.93 19.69
N GLU A 283 -4.69 2.87 19.64
CA GLU A 283 -5.02 4.28 19.42
C GLU A 283 -5.47 4.49 17.97
N GLU A 284 -6.47 5.33 17.77
CA GLU A 284 -6.92 5.70 16.42
C GLU A 284 -5.93 6.69 15.77
N GLY A 285 -5.94 6.75 14.45
CA GLY A 285 -5.09 7.69 13.70
C GLY A 285 -5.30 7.56 12.21
N VAL A 286 -4.96 8.62 11.49
CA VAL A 286 -5.07 8.67 10.02
C VAL A 286 -3.75 8.23 9.39
N PRO A 287 -3.71 7.12 8.66
CA PRO A 287 -2.46 6.56 8.11
C PRO A 287 -1.69 7.54 7.21
N LEU A 288 -2.39 8.31 6.37
CA LEU A 288 -1.75 9.29 5.49
C LEU A 288 -1.09 10.45 6.25
N ILE A 289 -1.68 10.88 7.37
CA ILE A 289 -1.07 11.91 8.23
C ILE A 289 0.20 11.34 8.86
N ARG A 290 0.11 10.15 9.45
CA ARG A 290 1.28 9.48 10.04
C ARG A 290 2.39 9.22 9.03
N GLN A 291 2.04 8.91 7.77
CA GLN A 291 3.01 8.75 6.69
C GLN A 291 3.73 10.08 6.38
N LEU A 292 3.02 11.19 6.30
CA LEU A 292 3.62 12.52 6.07
C LEU A 292 4.49 12.97 7.25
N GLU A 293 4.07 12.69 8.48
CA GLU A 293 4.88 12.92 9.68
C GLU A 293 6.18 12.12 9.63
N HIS A 294 6.06 10.82 9.32
CA HIS A 294 7.21 9.94 9.17
C HIS A 294 8.13 10.41 8.03
N PHE A 295 7.58 10.87 6.91
CA PHE A 295 8.40 11.42 5.81
C PHE A 295 9.18 12.66 6.26
N SER A 296 8.59 13.53 7.08
CA SER A 296 9.30 14.67 7.69
C SER A 296 10.45 14.22 8.62
N GLU A 297 10.26 13.12 9.36
CA GLU A 297 11.30 12.52 10.20
C GLU A 297 12.44 11.90 9.36
N VAL A 298 12.08 11.26 8.24
CA VAL A 298 13.06 10.70 7.28
C VAL A 298 13.90 11.81 6.66
N ILE A 299 13.30 12.91 6.20
CA ILE A 299 13.99 14.10 5.69
C ILE A 299 14.94 14.68 6.73
N SER A 300 14.53 14.72 7.98
CA SER A 300 15.33 15.22 9.10
C SER A 300 16.44 14.26 9.56
N GLY A 301 16.50 13.04 8.99
CA GLY A 301 17.46 12.01 9.37
C GLY A 301 17.20 11.36 10.73
N ILE A 302 16.01 11.53 11.31
CA ILE A 302 15.62 10.99 12.61
C ILE A 302 15.38 9.48 12.52
N THR A 303 14.70 9.05 11.45
CA THR A 303 14.37 7.64 11.22
C THR A 303 14.65 7.22 9.77
N PRO A 304 14.96 5.95 9.50
CA PRO A 304 14.97 5.42 8.13
C PRO A 304 13.54 5.31 7.58
N PRO A 305 13.37 5.27 6.24
CA PRO A 305 12.05 5.02 5.64
C PRO A 305 11.44 3.68 6.13
N GLN A 306 10.23 3.72 6.69
CA GLN A 306 9.50 2.52 7.11
C GLN A 306 9.08 1.66 5.91
N VAL A 307 8.88 2.28 4.76
CA VAL A 307 8.66 1.62 3.48
C VAL A 307 9.70 2.14 2.50
N SER A 308 10.83 1.45 2.41
CA SER A 308 11.93 1.83 1.52
C SER A 308 11.60 1.57 0.05
N ALA A 309 12.43 2.10 -0.88
CA ALA A 309 12.34 1.77 -2.29
C ALA A 309 12.46 0.25 -2.55
N LYS A 310 13.27 -0.47 -1.74
CA LYS A 310 13.40 -1.93 -1.82
C LYS A 310 12.11 -2.64 -1.39
N ASP A 311 11.41 -2.13 -0.38
CA ASP A 311 10.11 -2.67 0.03
C ASP A 311 9.05 -2.47 -1.06
N GLY A 312 8.98 -1.27 -1.66
CA GLY A 312 8.09 -0.99 -2.78
C GLY A 312 8.39 -1.86 -4.01
N LEU A 313 9.67 -2.08 -4.32
CA LEU A 313 10.10 -3.01 -5.37
C LEU A 313 9.63 -4.45 -5.08
N ARG A 314 9.82 -4.93 -3.84
CA ARG A 314 9.38 -6.26 -3.41
C ARG A 314 7.86 -6.41 -3.51
N ALA A 315 7.11 -5.45 -3.00
CA ALA A 315 5.65 -5.46 -3.09
C ALA A 315 5.17 -5.47 -4.54
N LEU A 316 5.80 -4.71 -5.42
CA LEU A 316 5.50 -4.70 -6.84
C LEU A 316 5.80 -6.06 -7.49
N ASP A 317 6.98 -6.65 -7.27
CA ASP A 317 7.37 -7.96 -7.82
C ASP A 317 6.36 -9.04 -7.44
N VAL A 318 6.04 -9.17 -6.15
CA VAL A 318 5.09 -10.17 -5.66
C VAL A 318 3.69 -9.92 -6.24
N THR A 319 3.26 -8.66 -6.33
CA THR A 319 1.97 -8.28 -6.93
C THR A 319 1.88 -8.71 -8.39
N LEU A 320 2.92 -8.48 -9.19
CA LEU A 320 2.98 -8.88 -10.59
C LEU A 320 3.01 -10.41 -10.75
N ARG A 321 3.68 -11.13 -9.85
CA ARG A 321 3.67 -12.60 -9.81
C ARG A 321 2.27 -13.14 -9.49
N ILE A 322 1.54 -12.55 -8.54
CA ILE A 322 0.15 -12.92 -8.25
C ILE A 322 -0.73 -12.62 -9.47
N GLU A 323 -0.59 -11.46 -10.10
CA GLU A 323 -1.34 -11.12 -11.30
C GLU A 323 -1.12 -12.14 -12.41
N ALA A 324 0.13 -12.50 -12.70
CA ALA A 324 0.49 -13.49 -13.71
C ALA A 324 -0.09 -14.88 -13.39
N ALA A 325 -0.01 -15.31 -12.11
CA ALA A 325 -0.54 -16.61 -11.67
C ALA A 325 -2.08 -16.68 -11.71
N THR A 326 -2.76 -15.54 -11.61
CA THR A 326 -4.24 -15.46 -11.57
C THR A 326 -4.86 -14.93 -12.85
N MET A 327 -4.08 -14.81 -13.94
CA MET A 327 -4.65 -14.42 -15.24
C MET A 327 -5.78 -15.39 -15.64
N PRO A 328 -6.94 -14.86 -16.07
CA PRO A 328 -8.00 -15.73 -16.54
C PRO A 328 -7.56 -16.48 -17.80
N PRO A 329 -8.05 -17.73 -18.03
CA PRO A 329 -7.81 -18.42 -19.28
C PRO A 329 -8.32 -17.56 -20.44
N ALA A 330 -7.64 -17.63 -21.59
CA ALA A 330 -8.09 -16.93 -22.79
C ALA A 330 -9.56 -17.29 -23.07
N ILE A 331 -10.40 -16.27 -23.23
CA ILE A 331 -11.80 -16.49 -23.62
C ILE A 331 -11.75 -17.05 -25.03
N ASN A 332 -11.96 -18.34 -25.17
CA ASN A 332 -12.21 -18.92 -26.50
C ASN A 332 -13.50 -18.31 -27.02
N ALA A 333 -13.38 -17.46 -28.04
CA ALA A 333 -14.47 -16.80 -28.71
C ALA A 333 -15.38 -17.78 -29.45
#